data_350b3c12df5e3e3c75b5ea900699b5ef
#
_entry.id   350b3c12df5e3e3c75b5ea900699b5ef
#
_cell.length_a   1.000
_cell.length_b   1.000
_cell.length_c   1.000
_cell.angle_alpha   90.00
_cell.angle_beta   90.00
_cell.angle_gamma   90.00
#
_symmetry.space_group_name_H-M   'P 1'
#
loop_
_entity.id
_entity.type
_entity.pdbx_description
1 polymer ?
#
loop_
_entity_poly.entity_id
_entity_poly.type
_entity_poly.pdbx_seq_one_letter_code
_entity_poly.pdbx_strand_id
1 'polypeptide(L)'
;MQSIHLEPNLLAIANKLHPARWLIATDSTQAVALLRKKEDIERLEVTHEESQDSFEHLLTEALECWLGQSHTTPYLWIHSRGLNGPWDAPYEYRKLMCDSDDPDPPTDKSPPNFILESDFDPDMLFGIACGAGAQSVCIDQGIGLILQSLKELGIDQNCWISIAGLLGFPLGEHRRVGLGNRLDPAKLDQPSIADAYSERLHTPWIFRPAPEYMLGTRISNLLQPEDLGNWLEQISETQQTNRLDLFSNKLPLAWAKGKNEIALITDRWSARFDTFQDPSGKLSLPDGSIGEVFCFPEDRWQQNEISSRVPDALSLLRQIAMILLENTEYQPTVSDHLADLLSELRSIQR
;
A
#
# COMPACT_ATOMS: atom_id res chain seq x y z
N MET A 1 -0.95 19.32 9.77
CA MET A 1 0.02 18.69 8.87
C MET A 1 -0.43 17.25 8.69
N GLN A 2 -1.06 16.94 7.57
CA GLN A 2 -1.75 15.67 7.41
C GLN A 2 -0.97 14.83 6.42
N SER A 3 -0.45 13.70 6.87
CA SER A 3 0.00 12.62 5.99
C SER A 3 -1.26 11.91 5.48
N ILE A 4 -1.77 12.38 4.36
CA ILE A 4 -3.16 12.16 3.91
C ILE A 4 -3.41 10.73 3.41
N HIS A 5 -2.40 9.84 3.33
CA HIS A 5 -2.54 8.62 2.54
C HIS A 5 -2.37 7.29 3.27
N LEU A 6 -1.67 7.21 4.39
CA LEU A 6 -1.62 6.01 5.22
C LEU A 6 -2.88 5.83 6.08
N GLU A 7 -3.46 6.96 6.50
CA GLU A 7 -4.58 7.00 7.42
C GLU A 7 -5.84 6.30 6.91
N PRO A 8 -6.31 6.51 5.66
CA PRO A 8 -7.53 5.85 5.20
C PRO A 8 -7.40 4.34 5.12
N ASN A 9 -6.27 3.83 4.60
CA ASN A 9 -6.04 2.41 4.44
C ASN A 9 -5.93 1.71 5.80
N LEU A 10 -5.17 2.29 6.73
CA LEU A 10 -5.04 1.79 8.09
C LEU A 10 -6.40 1.79 8.81
N LEU A 11 -7.18 2.87 8.69
CA LEU A 11 -8.50 2.96 9.28
C LEU A 11 -9.51 2.00 8.64
N ALA A 12 -9.47 1.81 7.33
CA ALA A 12 -10.35 0.86 6.65
C ALA A 12 -10.16 -0.56 7.19
N ILE A 13 -8.91 -0.98 7.36
CA ILE A 13 -8.59 -2.27 7.97
C ILE A 13 -8.99 -2.29 9.45
N ALA A 14 -8.56 -1.30 10.24
CA ALA A 14 -8.81 -1.25 11.68
C ALA A 14 -10.31 -1.19 12.03
N ASN A 15 -11.15 -0.60 11.17
CA ASN A 15 -12.59 -0.56 11.36
C ASN A 15 -13.27 -1.93 11.27
N LYS A 16 -12.60 -2.90 10.66
CA LYS A 16 -13.07 -4.27 10.49
C LYS A 16 -12.55 -5.23 11.57
N LEU A 17 -11.60 -4.79 12.41
CA LEU A 17 -11.06 -5.58 13.51
C LEU A 17 -12.02 -5.62 14.72
N HIS A 18 -13.17 -6.25 14.55
CA HIS A 18 -14.16 -6.41 15.63
C HIS A 18 -14.79 -7.81 15.56
N PRO A 19 -15.05 -8.49 16.68
CA PRO A 19 -14.93 -8.14 18.10
C PRO A 19 -13.69 -8.74 18.80
N ALA A 20 -12.69 -9.19 18.07
CA ALA A 20 -11.53 -9.87 18.61
C ALA A 20 -10.59 -8.89 19.34
N ARG A 21 -9.90 -9.42 20.38
CA ARG A 21 -8.82 -8.65 21.02
C ARG A 21 -7.58 -8.68 20.15
N TRP A 22 -7.09 -7.52 19.80
CA TRP A 22 -5.90 -7.30 19.00
C TRP A 22 -4.82 -6.61 19.82
N LEU A 23 -3.58 -7.08 19.70
CA LEU A 23 -2.41 -6.28 20.01
C LEU A 23 -1.91 -5.65 18.72
N ILE A 24 -1.85 -4.33 18.67
CA ILE A 24 -1.23 -3.59 17.56
C ILE A 24 0.06 -2.96 18.05
N ALA A 25 1.18 -3.45 17.53
CA ALA A 25 2.49 -2.88 17.75
C ALA A 25 2.86 -1.98 16.56
N THR A 26 3.37 -0.78 16.82
CA THR A 26 3.72 0.17 15.75
C THR A 26 4.86 1.11 16.14
N ASP A 27 5.68 1.45 15.16
CA ASP A 27 6.70 2.51 15.22
C ASP A 27 6.16 3.88 14.76
N SER A 28 4.84 4.00 14.56
CA SER A 28 4.19 5.20 14.05
C SER A 28 3.30 5.84 15.11
N THR A 29 3.68 7.02 15.61
CA THR A 29 2.87 7.85 16.52
C THR A 29 1.53 8.24 15.90
N GLN A 30 1.47 8.37 14.57
CA GLN A 30 0.25 8.67 13.83
C GLN A 30 -0.72 7.49 13.89
N ALA A 31 -0.24 6.26 13.66
CA ALA A 31 -1.05 5.05 13.77
C ALA A 31 -1.62 4.92 15.19
N VAL A 32 -0.82 5.15 16.24
CA VAL A 32 -1.30 5.18 17.62
C VAL A 32 -2.42 6.19 17.81
N ALA A 33 -2.25 7.42 17.28
CA ALA A 33 -3.25 8.48 17.41
C ALA A 33 -4.59 8.11 16.75
N LEU A 34 -4.54 7.48 15.57
CA LEU A 34 -5.72 7.02 14.84
C LEU A 34 -6.48 5.92 15.57
N LEU A 35 -5.73 4.97 16.14
CA LEU A 35 -6.29 3.80 16.81
C LEU A 35 -6.78 4.08 18.25
N ARG A 36 -6.46 5.26 18.80
CA ARG A 36 -6.82 5.63 20.20
C ARG A 36 -8.31 5.55 20.52
N LYS A 37 -9.17 5.63 19.54
CA LYS A 37 -10.63 5.64 19.70
C LYS A 37 -11.25 4.24 19.79
N LYS A 38 -10.45 3.17 19.66
CA LYS A 38 -10.93 1.79 19.70
C LYS A 38 -10.59 1.15 21.04
N GLU A 39 -11.61 0.79 21.84
CA GLU A 39 -11.45 0.26 23.21
C GLU A 39 -10.94 -1.18 23.23
N ASP A 40 -11.27 -1.99 22.22
CA ASP A 40 -10.91 -3.41 22.14
C ASP A 40 -9.51 -3.68 21.56
N ILE A 41 -8.73 -2.63 21.30
CA ILE A 41 -7.39 -2.72 20.75
C ILE A 41 -6.36 -2.32 21.79
N GLU A 42 -5.51 -3.27 22.17
CA GLU A 42 -4.30 -2.97 22.91
C GLU A 42 -3.22 -2.43 21.96
N ARG A 43 -2.50 -1.39 22.39
CA ARG A 43 -1.53 -0.67 21.56
C ARG A 43 -0.18 -0.68 22.22
N LEU A 44 0.81 -1.07 21.44
CA LEU A 44 2.21 -0.97 21.80
C LEU A 44 2.88 0.02 20.83
N GLU A 45 3.25 1.18 21.35
CA GLU A 45 4.10 2.13 20.60
C GLU A 45 5.56 1.77 20.90
N VAL A 46 6.26 1.32 19.84
CA VAL A 46 7.67 0.95 19.95
C VAL A 46 8.52 2.11 19.47
N THR A 47 9.36 2.64 20.34
CA THR A 47 10.37 3.64 20.01
C THR A 47 11.74 2.97 20.00
N HIS A 48 12.59 3.34 19.04
CA HIS A 48 13.94 2.79 18.94
C HIS A 48 14.99 3.84 19.27
N GLU A 49 16.14 3.40 19.73
CA GLU A 49 17.33 4.23 19.85
C GLU A 49 18.10 4.28 18.52
N GLU A 50 18.84 5.36 18.27
CA GLU A 50 19.57 5.57 17.01
C GLU A 50 20.58 4.47 16.64
N SER A 51 21.00 3.67 17.62
CA SER A 51 21.96 2.58 17.47
C SER A 51 21.35 1.24 17.08
N GLN A 52 20.03 1.13 17.01
CA GLN A 52 19.30 -0.13 16.73
C GLN A 52 18.68 -0.10 15.34
N ASP A 53 18.56 -1.28 14.70
CA ASP A 53 17.66 -1.47 13.57
C ASP A 53 16.22 -1.33 14.06
N SER A 54 15.55 -0.28 13.58
CA SER A 54 14.21 0.06 14.05
C SER A 54 13.18 -1.01 13.71
N PHE A 55 13.36 -1.72 12.60
CA PHE A 55 12.42 -2.75 12.18
C PHE A 55 12.57 -4.03 13.01
N GLU A 56 13.80 -4.50 13.21
CA GLU A 56 14.07 -5.67 14.05
C GLU A 56 13.59 -5.45 15.49
N HIS A 57 13.86 -4.26 16.03
CA HIS A 57 13.41 -3.89 17.36
C HIS A 57 11.88 -3.91 17.48
N LEU A 58 11.17 -3.30 16.51
CA LEU A 58 9.71 -3.34 16.45
C LEU A 58 9.18 -4.78 16.48
N LEU A 59 9.76 -5.67 15.68
CA LEU A 59 9.32 -7.06 15.61
C LEU A 59 9.55 -7.82 16.92
N THR A 60 10.72 -7.62 17.54
CA THR A 60 11.08 -8.28 18.81
C THR A 60 10.15 -7.85 19.93
N GLU A 61 9.99 -6.55 20.14
CA GLU A 61 9.10 -6.01 21.18
C GLU A 61 7.64 -6.43 20.95
N ALA A 62 7.18 -6.41 19.69
CA ALA A 62 5.83 -6.85 19.36
C ALA A 62 5.60 -8.33 19.71
N LEU A 63 6.56 -9.19 19.36
CA LEU A 63 6.46 -10.62 19.60
C LEU A 63 6.53 -10.95 21.09
N GLU A 64 7.46 -10.34 21.83
CA GLU A 64 7.60 -10.53 23.28
C GLU A 64 6.34 -10.08 24.04
N CYS A 65 5.82 -8.90 23.71
CA CYS A 65 4.60 -8.40 24.31
C CYS A 65 3.40 -9.32 24.01
N TRP A 66 3.26 -9.76 22.77
CA TRP A 66 2.17 -10.64 22.36
C TRP A 66 2.24 -12.01 23.04
N LEU A 67 3.41 -12.62 23.12
CA LEU A 67 3.61 -13.91 23.79
C LEU A 67 3.30 -13.82 25.28
N GLY A 68 3.61 -12.70 25.94
CA GLY A 68 3.24 -12.45 27.33
C GLY A 68 1.72 -12.39 27.55
N GLN A 69 0.94 -12.13 26.51
CA GLN A 69 -0.51 -11.92 26.56
C GLN A 69 -1.31 -12.92 25.72
N SER A 70 -0.68 -13.87 25.07
CA SER A 70 -1.27 -14.75 24.04
C SER A 70 -2.55 -15.45 24.44
N HIS A 71 -2.78 -15.68 25.75
CA HIS A 71 -4.03 -16.29 26.26
C HIS A 71 -5.23 -15.34 26.21
N THR A 72 -5.01 -14.04 26.13
CA THR A 72 -6.06 -13.03 26.15
C THR A 72 -6.17 -12.26 24.82
N THR A 73 -5.10 -12.27 24.02
CA THR A 73 -4.97 -11.50 22.79
C THR A 73 -4.45 -12.40 21.67
N PRO A 74 -5.34 -13.18 21.00
CA PRO A 74 -4.93 -14.18 20.02
C PRO A 74 -4.41 -13.57 18.70
N TYR A 75 -4.61 -12.27 18.46
CA TYR A 75 -4.25 -11.60 17.22
C TYR A 75 -3.16 -10.54 17.45
N LEU A 76 -2.12 -10.60 16.62
CA LEU A 76 -1.05 -9.62 16.57
C LEU A 76 -1.04 -8.93 15.22
N TRP A 77 -1.09 -7.59 15.21
CA TRP A 77 -0.84 -6.77 14.04
C TRP A 77 0.39 -5.91 14.26
N ILE A 78 1.41 -6.11 13.45
CA ILE A 78 2.61 -5.30 13.46
C ILE A 78 2.50 -4.30 12.29
N HIS A 79 2.49 -3.01 12.63
CA HIS A 79 2.46 -1.92 11.66
C HIS A 79 3.78 -1.18 11.68
N SER A 80 4.55 -1.28 10.60
CA SER A 80 5.79 -0.54 10.42
C SER A 80 5.61 0.58 9.40
N ARG A 81 6.33 1.68 9.58
CA ARG A 81 6.48 2.72 8.57
C ARG A 81 7.24 2.22 7.34
N GLY A 82 7.92 1.09 7.42
CA GLY A 82 8.67 0.50 6.31
C GLY A 82 9.65 1.50 5.70
N LEU A 83 9.63 1.64 4.37
CA LEU A 83 10.49 2.61 3.65
C LEU A 83 10.21 4.09 4.00
N ASN A 84 9.11 4.40 4.68
CA ASN A 84 8.81 5.75 5.19
C ASN A 84 9.35 6.01 6.60
N GLY A 85 9.92 4.99 7.23
CA GLY A 85 10.67 5.08 8.48
C GLY A 85 12.13 5.47 8.23
N PRO A 86 12.96 5.44 9.29
CA PRO A 86 14.39 5.65 9.13
C PRO A 86 14.99 4.60 8.19
N TRP A 87 15.95 5.05 7.37
CA TRP A 87 16.76 4.16 6.53
C TRP A 87 18.02 3.78 7.30
N ASP A 88 17.85 2.96 8.32
CA ASP A 88 18.85 2.57 9.30
C ASP A 88 19.47 1.20 9.04
N ALA A 89 19.14 0.57 7.91
CA ALA A 89 19.81 -0.65 7.45
C ALA A 89 21.34 -0.49 7.50
N PRO A 90 22.07 -1.52 7.97
CA PRO A 90 23.53 -1.54 7.97
C PRO A 90 24.12 -1.11 6.62
N TYR A 91 25.16 -0.27 6.65
CA TYR A 91 25.75 0.28 5.43
C TYR A 91 26.26 -0.82 4.49
N GLU A 92 26.71 -1.92 5.05
CA GLU A 92 27.15 -3.11 4.31
C GLU A 92 26.06 -3.67 3.40
N TYR A 93 24.77 -3.57 3.80
CA TYR A 93 23.66 -4.02 2.96
C TYR A 93 23.46 -3.08 1.75
N ARG A 94 23.71 -1.77 1.92
CA ARG A 94 23.69 -0.84 0.78
C ARG A 94 24.82 -1.18 -0.21
N LYS A 95 25.99 -1.49 0.33
CA LYS A 95 27.15 -1.92 -0.48
C LYS A 95 26.93 -3.22 -1.23
N LEU A 96 26.16 -4.16 -0.68
CA LEU A 96 25.80 -5.41 -1.38
C LEU A 96 24.91 -5.18 -2.61
N MET A 97 24.31 -4.00 -2.75
CA MET A 97 23.51 -3.63 -3.91
C MET A 97 24.32 -2.97 -5.02
N CYS A 98 25.63 -2.74 -4.80
CA CYS A 98 26.52 -2.04 -5.71
C CYS A 98 27.59 -3.00 -6.25
N ASP A 99 27.94 -2.83 -7.50
CA ASP A 99 29.12 -3.44 -8.09
C ASP A 99 30.38 -2.64 -7.76
N SER A 100 31.57 -3.17 -8.11
CA SER A 100 32.86 -2.56 -7.74
C SER A 100 33.15 -1.20 -8.40
N ASP A 101 32.49 -0.93 -9.50
CA ASP A 101 32.61 0.28 -10.32
C ASP A 101 31.43 1.26 -10.13
N ASP A 102 30.45 0.89 -9.33
CA ASP A 102 29.35 1.78 -8.97
C ASP A 102 29.78 2.83 -7.91
N PRO A 103 29.12 3.98 -7.88
CA PRO A 103 29.36 4.98 -6.84
C PRO A 103 28.96 4.45 -5.45
N ASP A 104 29.63 4.94 -4.42
CA ASP A 104 29.30 4.60 -3.05
C ASP A 104 27.87 5.07 -2.69
N PRO A 105 27.04 4.20 -2.12
CA PRO A 105 25.68 4.59 -1.74
C PRO A 105 25.68 5.59 -0.59
N PRO A 106 24.66 6.47 -0.50
CA PRO A 106 24.58 7.49 0.54
C PRO A 106 24.45 6.87 1.94
N THR A 107 25.00 7.55 2.94
CA THR A 107 24.94 7.13 4.35
C THR A 107 23.77 7.74 5.11
N ASP A 108 23.02 8.65 4.49
CA ASP A 108 21.87 9.30 5.13
C ASP A 108 20.83 8.26 5.55
N LYS A 109 20.31 8.44 6.75
CA LYS A 109 19.24 7.61 7.35
C LYS A 109 17.85 8.20 7.14
N SER A 110 17.73 9.39 6.59
CA SER A 110 16.44 10.00 6.31
C SER A 110 15.86 9.43 5.02
N PRO A 111 14.57 8.95 5.02
CA PRO A 111 13.94 8.54 3.79
C PRO A 111 13.88 9.70 2.80
N PRO A 112 14.33 9.51 1.56
CA PRO A 112 14.28 10.57 0.56
C PRO A 112 12.84 10.92 0.20
N ASN A 113 12.58 12.20 -0.08
CA ASN A 113 11.24 12.67 -0.38
C ASN A 113 11.29 13.96 -1.22
N PHE A 114 11.30 13.82 -2.55
CA PHE A 114 11.41 14.94 -3.48
C PHE A 114 10.90 14.58 -4.88
N ILE A 115 10.84 15.59 -5.72
CA ILE A 115 10.51 15.48 -7.15
C ILE A 115 11.81 15.58 -7.94
N LEU A 116 12.01 14.67 -8.90
CA LEU A 116 13.16 14.68 -9.79
C LEU A 116 13.08 15.88 -10.74
N GLU A 117 14.14 16.68 -10.77
CA GLU A 117 14.36 17.67 -11.82
C GLU A 117 14.86 16.98 -13.10
N SER A 118 14.77 17.66 -14.24
CA SER A 118 15.13 17.05 -15.55
C SER A 118 16.61 16.69 -15.68
N ASP A 119 17.46 17.31 -14.88
CA ASP A 119 18.91 17.17 -14.83
C ASP A 119 19.39 16.44 -13.56
N PHE A 120 18.49 15.72 -12.88
CA PHE A 120 18.84 14.97 -11.69
C PHE A 120 19.88 13.89 -12.01
N ASP A 121 20.90 13.80 -11.15
CA ASP A 121 22.02 12.88 -11.31
C ASP A 121 21.57 11.41 -11.18
N PRO A 122 21.75 10.58 -12.22
CA PRO A 122 21.39 9.15 -12.18
C PRO A 122 22.13 8.38 -11.08
N ASP A 123 23.37 8.73 -10.76
CA ASP A 123 24.17 8.07 -9.73
C ASP A 123 23.57 8.29 -8.33
N MET A 124 23.04 9.48 -8.09
CA MET A 124 22.31 9.74 -6.85
C MET A 124 21.01 8.93 -6.78
N LEU A 125 20.28 8.78 -7.89
CA LEU A 125 19.07 7.96 -7.94
C LEU A 125 19.39 6.48 -7.71
N PHE A 126 20.47 5.98 -8.32
CA PHE A 126 20.97 4.64 -8.07
C PHE A 126 21.31 4.42 -6.57
N GLY A 127 22.01 5.37 -5.95
CA GLY A 127 22.31 5.31 -4.52
C GLY A 127 21.07 5.26 -3.63
N ILE A 128 19.99 5.97 -4.00
CA ILE A 128 18.69 5.89 -3.33
C ILE A 128 18.09 4.50 -3.47
N ALA A 129 18.14 3.91 -4.67
CA ALA A 129 17.66 2.55 -4.91
C ALA A 129 18.43 1.51 -4.08
N CYS A 130 19.75 1.67 -3.94
CA CYS A 130 20.58 0.84 -3.05
C CYS A 130 20.15 0.97 -1.58
N GLY A 131 19.82 2.18 -1.12
CA GLY A 131 19.28 2.41 0.22
C GLY A 131 17.94 1.71 0.45
N ALA A 132 17.01 1.82 -0.48
CA ALA A 132 15.72 1.13 -0.43
C ALA A 132 15.87 -0.40 -0.47
N GLY A 133 16.80 -0.91 -1.30
CA GLY A 133 17.15 -2.33 -1.35
C GLY A 133 17.66 -2.85 -0.01
N ALA A 134 18.55 -2.10 0.65
CA ALA A 134 19.07 -2.45 1.96
C ALA A 134 17.96 -2.52 3.03
N GLN A 135 17.05 -1.54 3.06
CA GLN A 135 15.87 -1.59 3.95
C GLN A 135 14.97 -2.78 3.66
N SER A 136 14.82 -3.17 2.38
CA SER A 136 14.06 -4.35 2.00
C SER A 136 14.71 -5.65 2.51
N VAL A 137 16.05 -5.72 2.56
CA VAL A 137 16.78 -6.84 3.18
C VAL A 137 16.49 -6.92 4.68
N CYS A 138 16.49 -5.80 5.40
CA CYS A 138 16.14 -5.77 6.83
C CYS A 138 14.70 -6.25 7.06
N ILE A 139 13.76 -5.83 6.21
CA ILE A 139 12.36 -6.28 6.28
C ILE A 139 12.27 -7.80 6.07
N ASP A 140 12.94 -8.33 5.05
CA ASP A 140 12.95 -9.76 4.75
C ASP A 140 13.56 -10.58 5.91
N GLN A 141 14.69 -10.15 6.44
CA GLN A 141 15.34 -10.78 7.60
C GLN A 141 14.45 -10.75 8.84
N GLY A 142 13.84 -9.61 9.14
CA GLY A 142 12.92 -9.47 10.27
C GLY A 142 11.71 -10.40 10.15
N ILE A 143 11.11 -10.51 8.96
CA ILE A 143 10.04 -11.48 8.69
C ILE A 143 10.55 -12.91 8.92
N GLY A 144 11.76 -13.22 8.45
CA GLY A 144 12.41 -14.51 8.66
C GLY A 144 12.56 -14.85 10.14
N LEU A 145 12.98 -13.88 10.97
CA LEU A 145 13.09 -14.07 12.43
C LEU A 145 11.73 -14.38 13.08
N ILE A 146 10.66 -13.67 12.70
CA ILE A 146 9.31 -13.97 13.19
C ILE A 146 8.91 -15.40 12.84
N LEU A 147 9.09 -15.81 11.58
CA LEU A 147 8.73 -17.16 11.13
C LEU A 147 9.52 -18.23 11.88
N GLN A 148 10.81 -18.01 12.11
CA GLN A 148 11.67 -18.90 12.89
C GLN A 148 11.21 -18.99 14.34
N SER A 149 10.94 -17.85 15.00
CA SER A 149 10.46 -17.81 16.37
C SER A 149 9.15 -18.56 16.57
N LEU A 150 8.18 -18.38 15.65
CA LEU A 150 6.91 -19.11 15.69
C LEU A 150 7.12 -20.64 15.58
N LYS A 151 8.09 -21.05 14.72
CA LYS A 151 8.44 -22.47 14.56
C LYS A 151 9.11 -23.03 15.81
N GLU A 152 10.06 -22.33 16.42
CA GLU A 152 10.75 -22.73 17.66
C GLU A 152 9.79 -22.86 18.82
N LEU A 153 8.76 -22.01 18.86
CA LEU A 153 7.67 -22.08 19.85
C LEU A 153 6.64 -23.20 19.53
N GLY A 154 6.73 -23.82 18.37
CA GLY A 154 5.80 -24.89 17.96
C GLY A 154 4.38 -24.42 17.65
N ILE A 155 4.18 -23.13 17.40
CA ILE A 155 2.85 -22.53 17.11
C ILE A 155 2.67 -22.17 15.64
N ASP A 156 3.72 -22.28 14.81
CA ASP A 156 3.69 -21.93 13.39
C ASP A 156 2.64 -22.71 12.59
N GLN A 157 2.35 -23.95 13.00
CA GLN A 157 1.35 -24.82 12.39
C GLN A 157 -0.09 -24.37 12.62
N ASN A 158 -0.32 -23.52 13.62
CA ASN A 158 -1.66 -23.03 13.97
C ASN A 158 -1.81 -21.53 13.67
N CYS A 159 -0.78 -20.90 13.09
CA CYS A 159 -0.79 -19.47 12.81
C CYS A 159 -1.13 -19.17 11.36
N TRP A 160 -2.07 -18.25 11.17
CA TRP A 160 -2.24 -17.52 9.93
C TRP A 160 -1.31 -16.31 9.93
N ILE A 161 -0.61 -16.10 8.83
CA ILE A 161 0.33 -14.98 8.68
C ILE A 161 -0.07 -14.22 7.42
N SER A 162 -0.25 -12.91 7.57
CA SER A 162 -0.53 -12.00 6.47
C SER A 162 0.49 -10.86 6.46
N ILE A 163 1.08 -10.60 5.31
CA ILE A 163 2.03 -9.51 5.08
C ILE A 163 1.47 -8.67 3.95
N ALA A 164 1.18 -7.40 4.23
CA ALA A 164 0.58 -6.49 3.26
C ALA A 164 1.31 -5.14 3.25
N GLY A 165 1.61 -4.63 2.06
CA GLY A 165 1.96 -3.24 1.87
C GLY A 165 0.72 -2.35 1.90
N LEU A 166 0.77 -1.24 2.60
CA LEU A 166 -0.32 -0.25 2.61
C LEU A 166 -0.16 0.80 1.51
N LEU A 167 1.09 1.15 1.20
CA LEU A 167 1.48 2.06 0.12
C LEU A 167 2.84 1.63 -0.42
N GLY A 168 3.03 1.82 -1.72
CA GLY A 168 4.34 1.71 -2.34
C GLY A 168 5.22 2.94 -2.10
N PHE A 169 6.50 2.82 -2.42
CA PHE A 169 7.49 3.87 -2.28
C PHE A 169 8.14 4.13 -3.64
N PRO A 170 7.78 5.22 -4.35
CA PRO A 170 8.38 5.58 -5.62
C PRO A 170 9.88 5.81 -5.50
N LEU A 171 10.65 5.29 -6.46
CA LEU A 171 12.12 5.37 -6.50
C LEU A 171 12.64 6.12 -7.74
N GLY A 172 11.82 7.01 -8.30
CA GLY A 172 12.15 7.82 -9.48
C GLY A 172 11.14 7.70 -10.59
N GLU A 173 10.26 6.71 -10.56
CA GLU A 173 9.16 6.56 -11.49
C GLU A 173 8.28 7.82 -11.44
N HIS A 174 7.76 8.22 -12.59
CA HIS A 174 6.97 9.45 -12.75
C HIS A 174 7.58 10.68 -12.06
N ARG A 175 8.95 10.73 -12.05
CA ARG A 175 9.76 11.82 -11.48
C ARG A 175 9.59 12.02 -9.97
N ARG A 176 9.23 10.97 -9.23
CA ARG A 176 9.02 11.05 -7.80
C ARG A 176 9.89 10.08 -7.02
N VAL A 177 10.41 10.55 -5.89
CA VAL A 177 11.05 9.72 -4.87
C VAL A 177 10.33 9.92 -3.55
N GLY A 178 9.91 8.84 -2.92
CA GLY A 178 9.20 8.87 -1.64
C GLY A 178 7.73 9.31 -1.74
N LEU A 179 7.06 9.46 -0.62
CA LEU A 179 5.62 9.74 -0.55
C LEU A 179 5.21 11.18 -0.85
N GLY A 180 6.15 12.07 -1.06
CA GLY A 180 5.96 13.37 -1.71
C GLY A 180 5.08 14.42 -1.05
N ASN A 181 4.72 14.29 0.21
CA ASN A 181 3.80 15.21 0.87
C ASN A 181 4.46 16.41 1.56
N ARG A 182 5.74 16.63 1.39
CA ARG A 182 6.34 17.92 1.76
C ARG A 182 6.23 18.85 0.56
N LEU A 183 5.07 19.47 0.43
CA LEU A 183 5.01 20.76 -0.24
C LEU A 183 5.98 21.67 0.51
N ASP A 184 7.09 22.01 -0.12
CA ASP A 184 7.87 23.16 0.29
C ASP A 184 6.90 24.34 0.28
N PRO A 185 6.62 25.00 1.42
CA PRO A 185 5.71 26.13 1.45
C PRO A 185 6.09 27.22 0.45
N ALA A 186 7.37 27.27 0.03
CA ALA A 186 7.88 28.20 -0.98
C ALA A 186 7.54 27.77 -2.43
N LYS A 187 7.02 26.57 -2.66
CA LYS A 187 6.70 26.01 -4.00
C LYS A 187 5.21 25.71 -4.17
N LEU A 188 4.33 26.36 -3.42
CA LEU A 188 2.88 26.20 -3.48
C LEU A 188 2.26 26.46 -4.86
N ASP A 189 2.97 27.20 -5.72
CA ASP A 189 2.52 27.54 -7.09
C ASP A 189 2.93 26.49 -8.14
N GLN A 190 3.63 25.41 -7.76
CA GLN A 190 3.93 24.34 -8.73
C GLN A 190 2.72 23.40 -8.83
N PRO A 191 2.41 22.93 -10.07
CA PRO A 191 1.33 21.97 -10.26
C PRO A 191 1.57 20.74 -9.40
N SER A 192 0.52 20.30 -8.71
CA SER A 192 0.53 19.05 -7.95
C SER A 192 0.97 17.94 -8.89
N ILE A 193 2.14 17.35 -8.64
CA ILE A 193 2.55 16.19 -9.40
C ILE A 193 1.64 15.03 -8.99
N ALA A 194 1.14 14.35 -9.99
CA ALA A 194 0.29 13.19 -9.83
C ALA A 194 0.95 12.12 -8.95
N ASP A 195 0.17 11.53 -8.07
CA ASP A 195 0.60 10.63 -7.02
C ASP A 195 0.00 9.23 -7.14
N ALA A 196 -1.08 9.11 -7.91
CA ALA A 196 -1.89 7.91 -7.98
C ALA A 196 -1.42 6.95 -9.09
N TYR A 197 -0.11 6.70 -9.15
CA TYR A 197 0.49 5.72 -10.05
C TYR A 197 0.73 4.36 -9.37
N SER A 198 0.99 3.35 -10.18
CA SER A 198 1.12 1.95 -9.74
C SER A 198 2.24 1.73 -8.72
N GLU A 199 3.38 2.42 -8.84
CA GLU A 199 4.49 2.30 -7.90
C GLU A 199 4.12 2.71 -6.47
N ARG A 200 3.02 3.45 -6.33
CA ARG A 200 2.48 3.85 -5.04
C ARG A 200 1.26 3.05 -4.62
N LEU A 201 0.41 2.68 -5.55
CA LEU A 201 -0.89 2.06 -5.27
C LEU A 201 -0.85 0.53 -5.32
N HIS A 202 0.05 -0.05 -6.14
CA HIS A 202 0.14 -1.49 -6.32
C HIS A 202 1.10 -2.10 -5.31
N THR A 203 0.56 -2.56 -4.19
CA THR A 203 1.32 -3.13 -3.08
C THR A 203 1.14 -4.65 -2.99
N PRO A 204 2.14 -5.39 -2.47
CA PRO A 204 2.01 -6.82 -2.29
C PRO A 204 1.06 -7.16 -1.14
N TRP A 205 0.35 -8.26 -1.30
CA TRP A 205 -0.33 -8.94 -0.20
C TRP A 205 -0.03 -10.44 -0.28
N ILE A 206 0.68 -10.92 0.73
CA ILE A 206 1.11 -12.32 0.86
C ILE A 206 0.46 -12.87 2.11
N PHE A 207 -0.10 -14.07 2.03
CA PHE A 207 -0.59 -14.73 3.23
C PHE A 207 -0.22 -16.21 3.25
N ARG A 208 0.06 -16.71 4.44
CA ARG A 208 0.29 -18.11 4.72
C ARG A 208 -0.82 -18.60 5.64
N PRO A 209 -1.73 -19.44 5.17
CA PRO A 209 -2.69 -20.11 6.03
C PRO A 209 -1.99 -21.15 6.92
N ALA A 210 -2.70 -21.67 7.92
CA ALA A 210 -2.25 -22.85 8.63
C ALA A 210 -2.01 -24.00 7.63
N PRO A 211 -1.00 -24.88 7.85
CA PRO A 211 -0.52 -25.85 6.84
C PRO A 211 -1.59 -26.78 6.25
N GLU A 212 -2.61 -27.08 7.00
CA GLU A 212 -3.75 -27.89 6.52
C GLU A 212 -4.55 -27.25 5.37
N TYR A 213 -4.36 -25.95 5.14
CA TYR A 213 -5.03 -25.17 4.09
C TYR A 213 -4.05 -24.68 2.99
N MET A 214 -2.81 -25.13 3.01
CA MET A 214 -1.78 -24.65 2.09
C MET A 214 -2.07 -25.08 0.64
N LEU A 215 -2.35 -24.06 -0.17
CA LEU A 215 -2.49 -24.17 -1.61
C LEU A 215 -1.54 -23.13 -2.21
N GLY A 216 -0.34 -23.48 -2.63
CA GLY A 216 0.57 -22.53 -3.29
C GLY A 216 -0.10 -21.90 -4.53
N THR A 217 -0.97 -20.91 -4.32
CA THR A 217 -1.80 -20.29 -5.36
C THR A 217 -1.57 -18.78 -5.43
N ARG A 218 -1.70 -18.21 -6.61
CA ARG A 218 -1.70 -16.76 -6.82
C ARG A 218 -3.12 -16.29 -7.11
N ILE A 219 -3.57 -15.31 -6.34
CA ILE A 219 -4.85 -14.64 -6.57
C ILE A 219 -4.56 -13.44 -7.46
N SER A 220 -5.17 -13.40 -8.64
CA SER A 220 -5.01 -12.33 -9.63
C SER A 220 -6.13 -11.29 -9.60
N ASN A 221 -7.06 -11.42 -8.68
CA ASN A 221 -8.14 -10.44 -8.50
C ASN A 221 -7.56 -9.10 -8.03
N LEU A 222 -8.18 -8.02 -8.48
CA LEU A 222 -7.89 -6.69 -7.97
C LEU A 222 -8.50 -6.55 -6.56
N LEU A 223 -7.64 -6.27 -5.60
CA LEU A 223 -8.00 -6.15 -4.19
C LEU A 223 -7.73 -4.73 -3.70
N GLN A 224 -8.50 -4.31 -2.70
CA GLN A 224 -8.36 -3.03 -2.03
C GLN A 224 -8.08 -3.24 -0.52
N PRO A 225 -7.61 -2.24 0.23
CA PRO A 225 -7.33 -2.38 1.67
C PRO A 225 -8.50 -2.89 2.50
N GLU A 226 -9.73 -2.54 2.12
CA GLU A 226 -10.96 -3.02 2.77
C GLU A 226 -11.14 -4.53 2.63
N ASP A 227 -10.60 -5.12 1.58
CA ASP A 227 -10.66 -6.56 1.36
C ASP A 227 -9.81 -7.31 2.36
N LEU A 228 -8.65 -6.76 2.72
CA LEU A 228 -7.84 -7.26 3.81
C LEU A 228 -8.62 -7.17 5.14
N GLY A 229 -9.27 -6.03 5.40
CA GLY A 229 -10.10 -5.85 6.59
C GLY A 229 -11.24 -6.86 6.66
N ASN A 230 -11.99 -7.05 5.58
CA ASN A 230 -13.08 -8.03 5.49
C ASN A 230 -12.59 -9.47 5.69
N TRP A 231 -11.42 -9.79 5.15
CA TRP A 231 -10.80 -11.09 5.32
C TRP A 231 -10.41 -11.33 6.78
N LEU A 232 -9.79 -10.36 7.45
CA LEU A 232 -9.45 -10.43 8.87
C LEU A 232 -10.69 -10.57 9.76
N GLU A 233 -11.77 -9.84 9.49
CA GLU A 233 -13.05 -9.95 10.17
C GLU A 233 -13.60 -11.38 10.09
N GLN A 234 -13.63 -11.97 8.92
CA GLN A 234 -14.15 -13.32 8.72
C GLN A 234 -13.32 -14.41 9.39
N ILE A 235 -11.98 -14.29 9.37
CA ILE A 235 -11.13 -15.23 10.09
C ILE A 235 -11.38 -15.15 11.59
N SER A 236 -11.58 -13.95 12.12
CA SER A 236 -11.82 -13.75 13.55
C SER A 236 -13.17 -14.31 14.02
N GLU A 237 -14.18 -14.30 13.15
CA GLU A 237 -15.53 -14.73 13.51
C GLU A 237 -15.76 -16.24 13.37
N THR A 238 -15.24 -16.85 12.31
CA THR A 238 -15.71 -18.18 11.91
C THR A 238 -14.78 -19.32 12.30
N GLN A 239 -13.49 -19.05 12.57
CA GLN A 239 -12.44 -20.08 12.68
C GLN A 239 -12.42 -21.10 11.52
N GLN A 240 -13.31 -20.92 10.53
CA GLN A 240 -13.49 -21.78 9.36
C GLN A 240 -13.02 -21.05 8.11
N THR A 241 -11.80 -21.28 7.74
CA THR A 241 -11.07 -20.44 6.78
C THR A 241 -10.86 -21.06 5.41
N ASN A 242 -11.66 -22.04 5.02
CA ASN A 242 -11.60 -22.65 3.68
C ASN A 242 -12.07 -21.71 2.53
N ARG A 243 -12.22 -20.40 2.78
CA ARG A 243 -12.83 -19.49 1.81
C ARG A 243 -11.83 -18.52 1.19
N LEU A 244 -10.98 -19.03 0.32
CA LEU A 244 -10.39 -18.22 -0.77
C LEU A 244 -11.49 -17.70 -1.73
N ASP A 245 -12.69 -18.25 -1.65
CA ASP A 245 -13.87 -17.81 -2.41
C ASP A 245 -14.28 -16.36 -2.16
N LEU A 246 -13.78 -15.74 -1.08
CA LEU A 246 -14.02 -14.33 -0.75
C LEU A 246 -13.62 -13.37 -1.86
N PHE A 247 -12.65 -13.77 -2.67
CA PHE A 247 -12.13 -12.95 -3.75
C PHE A 247 -12.69 -13.30 -5.12
N SER A 248 -13.45 -14.41 -5.25
CA SER A 248 -13.87 -14.94 -6.55
C SER A 248 -14.97 -14.14 -7.25
N ASN A 249 -15.81 -13.43 -6.50
CA ASN A 249 -16.98 -12.71 -7.03
C ASN A 249 -16.84 -11.19 -7.05
N LYS A 250 -15.61 -10.68 -7.05
CA LYS A 250 -15.37 -9.24 -7.08
C LYS A 250 -15.44 -8.68 -8.49
N LEU A 251 -15.91 -7.43 -8.58
CA LEU A 251 -15.73 -6.66 -9.80
C LEU A 251 -14.23 -6.53 -10.10
N PRO A 252 -13.84 -6.63 -11.36
CA PRO A 252 -12.47 -6.44 -11.80
C PRO A 252 -12.12 -4.95 -11.82
N LEU A 253 -12.23 -4.31 -10.69
CA LEU A 253 -12.03 -2.89 -10.52
C LEU A 253 -11.42 -2.63 -9.14
N ALA A 254 -10.29 -1.92 -9.14
CA ALA A 254 -9.74 -1.25 -7.96
C ALA A 254 -9.55 0.23 -8.25
N TRP A 255 -9.61 1.07 -7.24
CA TRP A 255 -9.52 2.50 -7.41
C TRP A 255 -8.98 3.19 -6.16
N ALA A 256 -8.41 4.38 -6.36
CA ALA A 256 -7.92 5.23 -5.29
C ALA A 256 -8.28 6.70 -5.56
N LYS A 257 -8.68 7.42 -4.53
CA LYS A 257 -8.89 8.87 -4.57
C LYS A 257 -7.71 9.57 -3.90
N GLY A 258 -7.06 10.44 -4.66
CA GLY A 258 -6.11 11.41 -4.14
C GLY A 258 -6.79 12.74 -3.80
N LYS A 259 -5.99 13.73 -3.45
CA LYS A 259 -6.50 15.09 -3.17
C LYS A 259 -7.07 15.75 -4.43
N ASN A 260 -6.38 15.60 -5.55
CA ASN A 260 -6.71 16.24 -6.82
C ASN A 260 -6.74 15.24 -7.96
N GLU A 261 -6.94 13.97 -7.68
CA GLU A 261 -6.90 12.92 -8.68
C GLU A 261 -7.70 11.70 -8.27
N ILE A 262 -8.08 10.90 -9.26
CA ILE A 262 -8.61 9.55 -9.10
C ILE A 262 -7.86 8.62 -10.04
N ALA A 263 -7.43 7.48 -9.52
CA ALA A 263 -6.89 6.38 -10.31
C ALA A 263 -7.82 5.17 -10.23
N LEU A 264 -7.90 4.42 -11.31
CA LEU A 264 -8.64 3.18 -11.37
C LEU A 264 -7.90 2.14 -12.22
N ILE A 265 -8.02 0.89 -11.82
CA ILE A 265 -7.44 -0.26 -12.51
C ILE A 265 -8.55 -1.28 -12.73
N THR A 266 -8.63 -1.80 -13.93
CA THR A 266 -9.47 -2.92 -14.32
C THR A 266 -8.59 -4.11 -14.73
N ASP A 267 -9.19 -5.20 -15.16
CA ASP A 267 -8.46 -6.36 -15.69
C ASP A 267 -7.69 -6.08 -17.01
N ARG A 268 -7.97 -4.95 -17.68
CA ARG A 268 -7.36 -4.61 -18.99
C ARG A 268 -6.78 -3.21 -19.09
N TRP A 269 -7.20 -2.30 -18.22
CA TRP A 269 -6.89 -0.89 -18.30
C TRP A 269 -6.52 -0.33 -16.95
N SER A 270 -5.57 0.57 -16.95
CA SER A 270 -5.30 1.49 -15.84
C SER A 270 -5.52 2.90 -16.33
N ALA A 271 -6.16 3.74 -15.50
CA ALA A 271 -6.40 5.13 -15.85
C ALA A 271 -6.24 6.04 -14.63
N ARG A 272 -5.84 7.27 -14.91
CA ARG A 272 -5.74 8.35 -13.93
C ARG A 272 -6.39 9.61 -14.50
N PHE A 273 -7.13 10.33 -13.68
CA PHE A 273 -7.79 11.59 -14.02
C PHE A 273 -7.49 12.63 -12.95
N ASP A 274 -7.18 13.85 -13.37
CA ASP A 274 -7.14 14.98 -12.47
C ASP A 274 -8.55 15.35 -12.03
N THR A 275 -8.71 15.62 -10.73
CA THR A 275 -9.99 16.03 -10.16
C THR A 275 -9.92 17.47 -9.66
N PHE A 276 -11.07 18.10 -9.61
CA PHE A 276 -11.27 19.42 -9.03
C PHE A 276 -12.11 19.30 -7.78
N GLN A 277 -11.70 19.97 -6.72
CA GLN A 277 -12.47 20.06 -5.48
C GLN A 277 -13.21 21.39 -5.44
N ASP A 278 -14.52 21.36 -5.37
CA ASP A 278 -15.34 22.55 -5.22
C ASP A 278 -15.24 23.13 -3.79
N PRO A 279 -15.76 24.35 -3.55
CA PRO A 279 -15.76 24.97 -2.21
C PRO A 279 -16.48 24.15 -1.12
N SER A 280 -17.37 23.22 -1.50
CA SER A 280 -18.04 22.30 -0.57
C SER A 280 -17.20 21.08 -0.21
N GLY A 281 -16.06 20.89 -0.89
CA GLY A 281 -15.18 19.74 -0.72
C GLY A 281 -15.52 18.56 -1.64
N LYS A 282 -16.51 18.70 -2.54
CA LYS A 282 -16.88 17.64 -3.48
C LYS A 282 -15.87 17.58 -4.63
N LEU A 283 -15.36 16.37 -4.91
CA LEU A 283 -14.49 16.10 -6.05
C LEU A 283 -15.32 15.88 -7.31
N SER A 284 -14.86 16.44 -8.43
CA SER A 284 -15.43 16.24 -9.76
C SER A 284 -14.34 16.18 -10.80
N LEU A 285 -14.66 15.67 -12.01
CA LEU A 285 -13.76 15.72 -13.16
C LEU A 285 -14.00 17.03 -13.92
N PRO A 286 -12.96 17.85 -14.17
CA PRO A 286 -13.11 19.04 -15.00
C PRO A 286 -13.61 18.69 -16.41
N ASP A 287 -14.45 19.56 -16.97
CA ASP A 287 -14.87 19.41 -18.36
C ASP A 287 -13.66 19.51 -19.29
N GLY A 288 -13.51 18.50 -20.17
CA GLY A 288 -12.39 18.42 -21.10
C GLY A 288 -11.05 18.00 -20.50
N SER A 289 -10.99 17.62 -19.20
CA SER A 289 -9.76 17.03 -18.64
C SER A 289 -9.38 15.77 -19.41
N ILE A 290 -8.13 15.71 -19.84
CA ILE A 290 -7.56 14.52 -20.49
C ILE A 290 -7.13 13.61 -19.37
N GLY A 291 -7.63 12.36 -19.38
CA GLY A 291 -7.14 11.32 -18.50
C GLY A 291 -5.95 10.62 -19.14
N GLU A 292 -5.08 10.06 -18.33
CA GLU A 292 -4.05 9.12 -18.77
C GLU A 292 -4.63 7.71 -18.79
N VAL A 293 -4.32 6.95 -19.83
CA VAL A 293 -4.77 5.55 -19.98
C VAL A 293 -3.60 4.68 -20.35
N PHE A 294 -3.50 3.52 -19.71
CA PHE A 294 -2.43 2.56 -19.90
C PHE A 294 -3.00 1.15 -20.07
N CYS A 295 -2.31 0.28 -20.82
CA CYS A 295 -2.66 -1.13 -20.92
C CYS A 295 -2.29 -1.87 -19.64
N PHE A 296 -3.22 -2.55 -19.00
CA PHE A 296 -2.96 -3.38 -17.85
C PHE A 296 -3.27 -4.87 -18.18
N PRO A 297 -2.48 -5.84 -17.72
CA PRO A 297 -1.28 -5.71 -16.88
C PRO A 297 0.03 -5.49 -17.64
N GLU A 298 0.03 -5.35 -18.97
CA GLU A 298 1.24 -5.31 -19.81
C GLU A 298 2.13 -4.10 -19.48
N ASP A 299 1.52 -2.94 -19.28
CA ASP A 299 2.19 -1.71 -18.82
C ASP A 299 1.82 -1.40 -17.37
N ARG A 300 2.15 -2.35 -16.50
CA ARG A 300 1.87 -2.21 -15.06
C ARG A 300 2.57 -1.03 -14.39
N TRP A 301 3.63 -0.51 -15.02
CA TRP A 301 4.38 0.63 -14.51
C TRP A 301 3.91 1.96 -15.11
N GLN A 302 2.89 1.94 -15.97
CA GLN A 302 2.24 3.12 -16.52
C GLN A 302 3.23 4.06 -17.24
N GLN A 303 4.12 3.49 -18.06
CA GLN A 303 5.15 4.21 -18.80
C GLN A 303 4.69 4.64 -20.22
N ASN A 304 3.67 3.97 -20.78
CA ASN A 304 3.23 4.18 -22.15
C ASN A 304 1.78 4.68 -22.17
N GLU A 305 1.62 5.97 -22.06
CA GLU A 305 0.31 6.64 -22.12
C GLU A 305 -0.30 6.52 -23.53
N ILE A 306 -1.55 6.06 -23.62
CA ILE A 306 -2.23 5.74 -24.89
C ILE A 306 -3.62 6.34 -25.03
N SER A 307 -4.06 7.27 -24.19
CA SER A 307 -5.42 7.82 -24.19
C SER A 307 -5.87 8.29 -25.57
N SER A 308 -4.97 8.93 -26.31
CA SER A 308 -5.24 9.43 -27.68
C SER A 308 -5.51 8.32 -28.71
N ARG A 309 -5.08 7.09 -28.43
CA ARG A 309 -5.26 5.91 -29.31
C ARG A 309 -6.52 5.12 -29.00
N VAL A 310 -7.08 5.31 -27.80
CA VAL A 310 -8.21 4.53 -27.27
C VAL A 310 -9.33 5.44 -26.72
N PRO A 311 -9.89 6.35 -27.55
CA PRO A 311 -10.86 7.34 -27.10
C PRO A 311 -12.13 6.72 -26.51
N ASP A 312 -12.56 5.55 -27.00
CA ASP A 312 -13.73 4.85 -26.48
C ASP A 312 -13.47 4.29 -25.08
N ALA A 313 -12.29 3.69 -24.85
CA ALA A 313 -11.90 3.22 -23.53
C ALA A 313 -11.76 4.40 -22.54
N LEU A 314 -11.14 5.50 -22.97
CA LEU A 314 -11.03 6.71 -22.16
C LEU A 314 -12.40 7.24 -21.75
N SER A 315 -13.38 7.26 -22.65
CA SER A 315 -14.75 7.72 -22.37
C SER A 315 -15.43 6.86 -21.30
N LEU A 316 -15.34 5.54 -21.41
CA LEU A 316 -15.92 4.61 -20.43
C LEU A 316 -15.21 4.69 -19.08
N LEU A 317 -13.87 4.73 -19.06
CA LEU A 317 -13.08 4.89 -17.85
C LEU A 317 -13.41 6.20 -17.13
N ARG A 318 -13.66 7.28 -17.87
CA ARG A 318 -14.10 8.55 -17.32
C ARG A 318 -15.48 8.45 -16.67
N GLN A 319 -16.44 7.76 -17.30
CA GLN A 319 -17.77 7.53 -16.71
C GLN A 319 -17.67 6.72 -15.42
N ILE A 320 -16.86 5.67 -15.42
CA ILE A 320 -16.59 4.87 -14.21
C ILE A 320 -16.00 5.76 -13.11
N ALA A 321 -14.99 6.58 -13.43
CA ALA A 321 -14.38 7.51 -12.47
C ALA A 321 -15.41 8.49 -11.86
N MET A 322 -16.33 9.02 -12.67
CA MET A 322 -17.40 9.91 -12.19
C MET A 322 -18.33 9.19 -11.19
N ILE A 323 -18.75 7.96 -11.50
CA ILE A 323 -19.56 7.14 -10.57
C ILE A 323 -18.81 6.92 -9.26
N LEU A 324 -17.52 6.61 -9.32
CA LEU A 324 -16.69 6.40 -8.13
C LEU A 324 -16.51 7.68 -7.30
N LEU A 325 -16.43 8.85 -7.93
CA LEU A 325 -16.34 10.14 -7.24
C LEU A 325 -17.63 10.53 -6.53
N GLU A 326 -18.78 10.16 -7.06
CA GLU A 326 -20.09 10.40 -6.46
C GLU A 326 -20.38 9.51 -5.25
N ASN A 327 -19.77 8.31 -5.22
CA ASN A 327 -19.91 7.39 -4.09
C ASN A 327 -18.94 7.77 -2.98
N THR A 328 -19.48 8.06 -1.80
CA THR A 328 -18.70 8.35 -0.58
C THR A 328 -18.23 7.10 0.13
N GLU A 329 -18.80 5.94 -0.18
CA GLU A 329 -18.44 4.65 0.40
C GLU A 329 -17.32 3.98 -0.41
N TYR A 330 -16.39 3.35 0.29
CA TYR A 330 -15.25 2.64 -0.30
C TYR A 330 -15.63 1.40 -1.13
N GLN A 331 -16.83 0.88 -0.95
CA GLN A 331 -17.42 -0.13 -1.82
C GLN A 331 -18.63 0.47 -2.50
N PRO A 332 -18.53 0.89 -3.77
CA PRO A 332 -19.72 1.25 -4.51
C PRO A 332 -20.63 0.03 -4.51
N THR A 333 -21.84 0.18 -4.04
CA THR A 333 -22.89 -0.80 -4.31
C THR A 333 -22.85 -1.01 -5.81
N VAL A 334 -22.60 -2.26 -6.23
CA VAL A 334 -22.51 -2.61 -7.66
C VAL A 334 -23.84 -2.23 -8.28
N SER A 335 -23.90 -1.03 -8.86
CA SER A 335 -25.06 -0.67 -9.68
C SER A 335 -24.96 -1.46 -10.97
N ASP A 336 -26.08 -1.94 -11.46
CA ASP A 336 -26.13 -2.61 -12.77
C ASP A 336 -25.41 -1.78 -13.84
N HIS A 337 -25.51 -0.45 -13.74
CA HIS A 337 -24.84 0.49 -14.63
C HIS A 337 -23.30 0.40 -14.57
N LEU A 338 -22.69 0.26 -13.42
CA LEU A 338 -21.23 0.09 -13.30
C LEU A 338 -20.79 -1.25 -13.89
N ALA A 339 -21.56 -2.29 -13.69
CA ALA A 339 -21.29 -3.61 -14.26
C ALA A 339 -21.38 -3.59 -15.80
N ASP A 340 -22.37 -2.89 -16.33
CA ASP A 340 -22.55 -2.69 -17.78
C ASP A 340 -21.37 -1.94 -18.40
N LEU A 341 -20.93 -0.84 -17.80
CA LEU A 341 -19.75 -0.08 -18.25
C LEU A 341 -18.47 -0.92 -18.24
N LEU A 342 -18.26 -1.74 -17.20
CA LEU A 342 -17.11 -2.63 -17.14
C LEU A 342 -17.17 -3.74 -18.21
N SER A 343 -18.36 -4.25 -18.49
CA SER A 343 -18.59 -5.23 -19.56
C SER A 343 -18.31 -4.63 -20.94
N GLU A 344 -18.78 -3.40 -21.21
CA GLU A 344 -18.53 -2.68 -22.43
C GLU A 344 -17.03 -2.38 -22.61
N LEU A 345 -16.37 -1.92 -21.55
CA LEU A 345 -14.94 -1.64 -21.54
C LEU A 345 -14.10 -2.89 -21.90
N ARG A 346 -14.52 -4.06 -21.43
CA ARG A 346 -13.86 -5.34 -21.78
C ARG A 346 -13.99 -5.70 -23.25
N SER A 347 -15.03 -5.25 -23.92
CA SER A 347 -15.25 -5.53 -25.35
C SER A 347 -14.36 -4.72 -26.27
N ILE A 348 -13.78 -3.61 -25.78
CA ILE A 348 -12.91 -2.75 -26.58
C ILE A 348 -11.62 -3.50 -26.94
N GLN A 349 -11.27 -3.49 -28.21
CA GLN A 349 -9.99 -4.02 -28.69
C GLN A 349 -8.86 -3.02 -28.37
N ARG A 350 -7.71 -3.58 -27.99
CA ARG A 350 -6.48 -2.81 -27.72
C ARG A 350 -5.76 -2.46 -29.02
#